data_6735bfc4f30a33ce645b134c690aaa69
#
_entry.id   6735bfc4f30a33ce645b134c690aaa69
#
_cell.length_a   1.000
_cell.length_b   1.000
_cell.length_c   1.000
_cell.angle_alpha   90.00
_cell.angle_beta   90.00
_cell.angle_gamma   90.00
#
_symmetry.space_group_name_H-M   'P 1'
#
loop_
_entity.id
_entity.type
_entity.pdbx_description
1 polymer ?
#
loop_
_entity_poly.entity_id
_entity_poly.type
_entity_poly.pdbx_seq_one_letter_code
_entity_poly.pdbx_strand_id
1 'polypeptide(L)'
;MLYKRMPIEKESPEEIGYDNIKYNLSESSVTDIKMSELNLSLNGLKLEYIGHRGKPELRELIVKDCSNLTKENVLLTNGAAGALFIINSSLLTADDHLIVVRPNYATNIEVPRTIGCSISFIDLQFEDDWKLNPQKIEAAF
;
A
#
# COMPACT_ATOMS: atom_id res chain seq x y z
N MET A 1 4.79 -5.24 20.87
CA MET A 1 4.16 -4.97 19.57
C MET A 1 3.11 -6.04 19.31
N LEU A 2 1.85 -5.68 19.05
CA LEU A 2 0.77 -6.63 18.79
C LEU A 2 -0.01 -6.18 17.55
N TYR A 3 0.17 -6.89 16.44
CA TYR A 3 -0.59 -6.66 15.22
C TYR A 3 -1.96 -7.34 15.29
N LYS A 4 -2.99 -6.66 14.83
CA LYS A 4 -4.33 -7.23 14.64
C LYS A 4 -4.68 -7.20 13.17
N ARG A 5 -5.19 -8.33 12.65
CA ARG A 5 -5.79 -8.35 11.31
C ARG A 5 -7.12 -7.58 11.33
N MET A 6 -7.31 -6.71 10.36
CA MET A 6 -8.59 -6.05 10.15
C MET A 6 -9.60 -7.04 9.54
N PRO A 7 -10.92 -6.83 9.76
CA PRO A 7 -11.95 -7.68 9.16
C PRO A 7 -11.80 -7.87 7.66
N ILE A 8 -11.52 -6.80 6.91
CA ILE A 8 -11.33 -6.85 5.46
C ILE A 8 -10.19 -7.79 5.02
N GLU A 9 -9.18 -7.98 5.84
CA GLU A 9 -8.08 -8.92 5.54
C GLU A 9 -8.47 -10.39 5.80
N LYS A 10 -9.55 -10.62 6.54
CA LYS A 10 -10.10 -11.96 6.82
C LYS A 10 -11.22 -12.32 5.88
N GLU A 11 -11.91 -11.33 5.35
CA GLU A 11 -13.12 -11.46 4.52
C GLU A 11 -12.83 -11.06 3.06
N SER A 12 -11.54 -11.05 2.68
CA SER A 12 -11.12 -10.73 1.31
C SER A 12 -11.49 -11.86 0.35
N PRO A 13 -11.63 -11.56 -0.95
CA PRO A 13 -11.91 -12.56 -1.98
C PRO A 13 -10.94 -13.74 -1.97
N GLU A 14 -9.68 -13.50 -1.68
CA GLU A 14 -8.63 -14.51 -1.61
C GLU A 14 -8.87 -15.50 -0.46
N GLU A 15 -9.33 -15.01 0.69
CA GLU A 15 -9.60 -15.84 1.88
C GLU A 15 -10.91 -16.63 1.73
N ILE A 16 -11.91 -16.04 1.04
CA ILE A 16 -13.19 -16.70 0.74
C ILE A 16 -13.02 -17.74 -0.37
N GLY A 17 -12.08 -17.51 -1.28
CA GLY A 17 -11.89 -18.25 -2.51
C GLY A 17 -12.74 -17.70 -3.66
N TYR A 18 -12.09 -17.32 -4.75
CA TYR A 18 -12.73 -16.67 -5.91
C TYR A 18 -13.88 -17.48 -6.50
N ASP A 19 -13.81 -18.81 -6.48
CA ASP A 19 -14.86 -19.72 -6.97
C ASP A 19 -16.15 -19.64 -6.15
N ASN A 20 -16.08 -19.14 -4.92
CA ASN A 20 -17.21 -19.00 -4.01
C ASN A 20 -17.89 -17.62 -4.13
N ILE A 21 -17.36 -16.72 -4.94
CA ILE A 21 -17.84 -15.35 -5.07
C ILE A 21 -18.56 -15.17 -6.41
N LYS A 22 -19.88 -15.00 -6.33
CA LYS A 22 -20.69 -14.77 -7.53
C LYS A 22 -20.45 -13.38 -8.18
N TYR A 23 -20.29 -12.36 -7.35
CA TYR A 23 -20.04 -10.98 -7.79
C TYR A 23 -18.95 -10.39 -6.91
N ASN A 24 -17.74 -10.24 -7.48
CA ASN A 24 -16.63 -9.61 -6.78
C ASN A 24 -16.64 -8.10 -7.04
N LEU A 25 -17.08 -7.34 -6.04
CA LEU A 25 -17.13 -5.87 -6.07
C LEU A 25 -16.03 -5.20 -5.25
N SER A 26 -15.18 -6.00 -4.60
CA SER A 26 -14.10 -5.51 -3.73
C SER A 26 -12.71 -5.65 -4.35
N GLU A 27 -12.57 -6.41 -5.44
CA GLU A 27 -11.29 -6.57 -6.13
C GLU A 27 -10.91 -5.31 -6.90
N SER A 28 -9.72 -4.78 -6.64
CA SER A 28 -9.18 -3.60 -7.29
C SER A 28 -7.91 -3.87 -8.08
N SER A 29 -7.46 -5.12 -8.13
CA SER A 29 -6.27 -5.53 -8.89
C SER A 29 -6.57 -5.74 -10.37
N VAL A 30 -5.52 -5.91 -11.15
CA VAL A 30 -5.64 -6.36 -12.54
C VAL A 30 -6.07 -7.82 -12.57
N THR A 31 -6.75 -8.23 -13.64
CA THR A 31 -7.14 -9.62 -13.86
C THR A 31 -5.92 -10.54 -13.85
N ASP A 32 -6.07 -11.72 -13.24
CA ASP A 32 -5.05 -12.76 -13.25
C ASP A 32 -4.66 -13.16 -14.66
N ILE A 33 -3.36 -13.29 -14.89
CA ILE A 33 -2.80 -13.72 -16.17
C ILE A 33 -1.86 -14.90 -15.96
N LYS A 34 -1.77 -15.78 -16.96
CA LYS A 34 -0.82 -16.90 -16.94
C LYS A 34 0.55 -16.43 -17.42
N MET A 35 1.61 -17.01 -16.87
CA MET A 35 2.98 -16.76 -17.32
C MET A 35 3.15 -16.98 -18.84
N SER A 36 2.41 -17.93 -19.42
CA SER A 36 2.42 -18.20 -20.86
C SER A 36 1.88 -17.04 -21.70
N GLU A 37 1.05 -16.18 -21.15
CA GLU A 37 0.46 -15.03 -21.85
C GLU A 37 1.43 -13.83 -21.91
N LEU A 38 2.44 -13.82 -21.04
CA LEU A 38 3.42 -12.74 -20.97
C LEU A 38 4.51 -12.82 -22.03
N ASN A 39 4.60 -13.91 -22.80
CA ASN A 39 5.68 -14.17 -23.77
C ASN A 39 7.09 -13.97 -23.17
N LEU A 40 7.26 -14.27 -21.89
CA LEU A 40 8.52 -14.15 -21.17
C LEU A 40 9.27 -15.48 -21.15
N SER A 41 10.59 -15.43 -21.32
CA SER A 41 11.48 -16.55 -21.07
C SER A 41 12.28 -16.30 -19.80
N LEU A 42 12.28 -17.28 -18.91
CA LEU A 42 13.13 -17.29 -17.72
C LEU A 42 14.50 -17.93 -18.00
N ASN A 43 14.75 -18.39 -19.23
CA ASN A 43 16.03 -18.98 -19.61
C ASN A 43 17.14 -17.94 -19.51
N GLY A 44 18.17 -18.25 -18.75
CA GLY A 44 19.30 -17.34 -18.50
C GLY A 44 19.04 -16.29 -17.42
N LEU A 45 17.87 -16.31 -16.78
CA LEU A 45 17.63 -15.43 -15.62
C LEU A 45 18.57 -15.82 -14.48
N LYS A 46 19.43 -14.90 -14.09
CA LYS A 46 20.33 -15.08 -12.97
C LYS A 46 19.61 -14.71 -11.67
N LEU A 47 19.60 -15.63 -10.73
CA LEU A 47 19.12 -15.38 -9.36
C LEU A 47 20.30 -14.91 -8.52
N GLU A 48 20.39 -13.63 -8.27
CA GLU A 48 21.49 -13.01 -7.55
C GLU A 48 21.03 -11.88 -6.65
N TYR A 49 21.85 -11.53 -5.67
CA TYR A 49 21.64 -10.33 -4.89
C TYR A 49 21.92 -9.09 -5.75
N ILE A 50 21.02 -8.12 -5.64
CA ILE A 50 21.17 -6.80 -6.26
C ILE A 50 21.30 -5.72 -5.17
N GLY A 51 21.55 -4.47 -5.55
CA GLY A 51 21.63 -3.36 -4.60
C GLY A 51 20.36 -3.23 -3.75
N HIS A 52 20.52 -2.85 -2.48
CA HIS A 52 19.42 -2.79 -1.48
C HIS A 52 18.24 -1.90 -1.88
N ARG A 53 18.43 -0.94 -2.77
CA ARG A 53 17.36 -0.09 -3.31
C ARG A 53 16.60 -0.72 -4.48
N GLY A 54 17.01 -1.92 -4.90
CA GLY A 54 16.46 -2.59 -6.07
C GLY A 54 17.20 -2.25 -7.36
N LYS A 55 16.75 -2.87 -8.47
CA LYS A 55 17.41 -2.82 -9.77
C LYS A 55 17.52 -1.38 -10.31
N PRO A 56 18.74 -0.87 -10.61
CA PRO A 56 18.93 0.52 -11.04
C PRO A 56 18.15 0.90 -12.30
N GLU A 57 18.09 -0.01 -13.28
CA GLU A 57 17.40 0.23 -14.55
C GLU A 57 15.87 0.38 -14.34
N LEU A 58 15.27 -0.39 -13.43
CA LEU A 58 13.86 -0.25 -13.10
C LEU A 58 13.59 1.06 -12.37
N ARG A 59 14.46 1.45 -11.43
CA ARG A 59 14.38 2.72 -10.72
C ARG A 59 14.49 3.91 -11.67
N GLU A 60 15.35 3.82 -12.67
CA GLU A 60 15.52 4.83 -13.71
C GLU A 60 14.26 4.94 -14.59
N LEU A 61 13.67 3.80 -14.93
CA LEU A 61 12.43 3.73 -15.70
C LEU A 61 11.24 4.37 -14.97
N ILE A 62 11.15 4.18 -13.65
CA ILE A 62 10.08 4.75 -12.81
C ILE A 62 10.11 6.28 -12.83
N VAL A 63 11.29 6.90 -12.84
CA VAL A 63 11.42 8.37 -12.80
C VAL A 63 11.58 9.00 -14.18
N LYS A 64 11.52 8.22 -15.26
CA LYS A 64 11.79 8.66 -16.62
C LYS A 64 11.04 9.94 -17.02
N ASP A 65 9.78 10.06 -16.60
CA ASP A 65 8.91 11.18 -16.93
C ASP A 65 8.77 12.19 -15.78
N CYS A 66 9.61 12.08 -14.75
CA CYS A 66 9.62 12.97 -13.61
C CYS A 66 10.73 14.03 -13.75
N SER A 67 10.36 15.31 -13.78
CA SER A 67 11.31 16.41 -13.97
C SER A 67 12.27 16.67 -12.79
N ASN A 68 11.85 16.29 -11.56
CA ASN A 68 12.57 16.63 -10.32
C ASN A 68 13.01 15.41 -9.51
N LEU A 69 12.92 14.20 -10.09
CA LEU A 69 13.32 12.96 -9.44
C LEU A 69 14.42 12.25 -10.24
N THR A 70 15.27 11.55 -9.53
CA THR A 70 16.27 10.66 -10.08
C THR A 70 16.07 9.26 -9.54
N LYS A 71 16.72 8.27 -10.09
CA LYS A 71 16.70 6.90 -9.55
C LYS A 71 17.11 6.82 -8.08
N GLU A 72 17.85 7.81 -7.57
CA GLU A 72 18.25 7.84 -6.16
C GLU A 72 17.11 8.19 -5.20
N ASN A 73 16.01 8.72 -5.73
CA ASN A 73 14.77 8.96 -4.98
C ASN A 73 13.82 7.76 -4.95
N VAL A 74 14.20 6.62 -5.53
CA VAL A 74 13.35 5.43 -5.64
C VAL A 74 13.92 4.28 -4.82
N LEU A 75 13.06 3.68 -4.01
CA LEU A 75 13.26 2.40 -3.34
C LEU A 75 12.23 1.41 -3.87
N LEU A 76 12.68 0.26 -4.38
CA LEU A 76 11.78 -0.82 -4.77
C LEU A 76 11.42 -1.66 -3.55
N THR A 77 10.16 -2.03 -3.45
CA THR A 77 9.62 -2.85 -2.35
C THR A 77 8.79 -4.01 -2.89
N ASN A 78 8.55 -5.01 -2.05
CA ASN A 78 7.66 -6.12 -2.37
C ASN A 78 6.20 -5.68 -2.14
N GLY A 79 5.62 -5.04 -3.16
CA GLY A 79 4.26 -4.54 -3.13
C GLY A 79 4.09 -3.23 -2.34
N ALA A 80 2.93 -2.61 -2.52
CA ALA A 80 2.59 -1.34 -1.86
C ALA A 80 2.49 -1.48 -0.32
N ALA A 81 2.01 -2.60 0.20
CA ALA A 81 1.95 -2.85 1.64
C ALA A 81 3.34 -2.81 2.29
N GLY A 82 4.35 -3.37 1.61
CA GLY A 82 5.75 -3.29 2.05
C GLY A 82 6.26 -1.84 2.09
N ALA A 83 5.93 -1.04 1.07
CA ALA A 83 6.28 0.37 1.03
C ALA A 83 5.64 1.15 2.19
N LEU A 84 4.35 0.96 2.42
CA LEU A 84 3.61 1.61 3.52
C LEU A 84 4.16 1.20 4.89
N PHE A 85 4.52 -0.07 5.08
CA PHE A 85 5.16 -0.52 6.32
C PHE A 85 6.50 0.19 6.56
N ILE A 86 7.35 0.29 5.52
CA ILE A 86 8.64 0.97 5.60
C ILE A 86 8.46 2.45 5.94
N ILE A 87 7.53 3.14 5.25
CA ILE A 87 7.24 4.56 5.49
C ILE A 87 6.80 4.77 6.95
N ASN A 88 5.79 4.03 7.39
CA ASN A 88 5.26 4.18 8.75
C ASN A 88 6.34 3.88 9.81
N SER A 89 7.06 2.76 9.66
CA SER A 89 8.07 2.36 10.64
C SER A 89 9.33 3.23 10.64
N SER A 90 9.60 3.96 9.55
CA SER A 90 10.75 4.86 9.45
C SER A 90 10.46 6.28 9.92
N LEU A 91 9.21 6.73 9.81
CA LEU A 91 8.82 8.11 10.08
C LEU A 91 8.09 8.29 11.41
N LEU A 92 7.46 7.22 11.95
CA LEU A 92 6.59 7.31 13.11
C LEU A 92 7.22 6.69 14.36
N THR A 93 6.95 7.33 15.47
CA THR A 93 7.22 6.86 16.83
C THR A 93 5.92 6.86 17.65
N ALA A 94 5.95 6.35 18.87
CA ALA A 94 4.78 6.34 19.76
C ALA A 94 4.32 7.75 20.19
N ASP A 95 5.18 8.75 20.04
CA ASP A 95 4.90 10.14 20.40
C ASP A 95 4.23 10.92 19.25
N ASP A 96 4.11 10.31 18.07
CA ASP A 96 3.53 10.97 16.91
C ASP A 96 2.00 10.84 16.89
N HIS A 97 1.37 11.85 16.29
CA HIS A 97 -0.06 11.87 15.97
C HIS A 97 -0.28 11.75 14.47
N LEU A 98 -1.14 10.83 14.06
CA LEU A 98 -1.47 10.58 12.67
C LEU A 98 -2.95 10.88 12.40
N ILE A 99 -3.23 11.58 11.32
CA ILE A 99 -4.60 11.75 10.80
C ILE A 99 -4.83 10.77 9.67
N VAL A 100 -5.84 9.94 9.79
CA VAL A 100 -6.19 8.92 8.79
C VAL A 100 -7.60 9.13 8.27
N VAL A 101 -7.72 9.32 6.96
CA VAL A 101 -9.01 9.38 6.28
C VAL A 101 -9.55 7.96 6.11
N ARG A 102 -10.83 7.72 6.41
CA ARG A 102 -11.51 6.42 6.24
C ARG A 102 -12.66 6.52 5.23
N PRO A 103 -12.95 5.43 4.45
CA PRO A 103 -12.28 4.13 4.45
C PRO A 103 -10.83 4.20 3.95
N ASN A 104 -9.96 3.33 4.45
CA ASN A 104 -8.54 3.28 4.11
C ASN A 104 -8.00 1.85 4.14
N TYR A 105 -6.83 1.66 3.55
CA TYR A 105 -6.13 0.39 3.56
C TYR A 105 -5.61 0.05 4.97
N ALA A 106 -5.71 -1.22 5.33
CA ALA A 106 -5.41 -1.71 6.68
C ALA A 106 -4.01 -1.31 7.19
N THR A 107 -3.00 -1.36 6.33
CA THR A 107 -1.62 -1.02 6.69
C THR A 107 -1.48 0.42 7.18
N ASN A 108 -2.27 1.36 6.65
CA ASN A 108 -2.26 2.76 7.07
C ASN A 108 -2.87 2.99 8.47
N ILE A 109 -3.55 1.99 9.01
CA ILE A 109 -4.18 2.04 10.33
C ILE A 109 -3.42 1.16 11.33
N GLU A 110 -3.19 -0.10 10.96
CA GLU A 110 -2.68 -1.09 11.92
C GLU A 110 -1.18 -0.94 12.21
N VAL A 111 -0.37 -0.50 11.24
CA VAL A 111 1.06 -0.27 11.49
C VAL A 111 1.27 0.90 12.46
N PRO A 112 0.71 2.11 12.24
CA PRO A 112 0.80 3.21 13.20
C PRO A 112 0.23 2.86 14.58
N ARG A 113 -0.91 2.15 14.62
CA ARG A 113 -1.49 1.68 15.90
C ARG A 113 -0.54 0.74 16.64
N THR A 114 0.16 -0.13 15.93
CA THR A 114 1.11 -1.07 16.53
C THR A 114 2.39 -0.40 17.00
N ILE A 115 2.81 0.69 16.33
CA ILE A 115 3.92 1.55 16.77
C ILE A 115 3.54 2.25 18.08
N GLY A 116 2.27 2.57 18.27
CA GLY A 116 1.75 3.26 19.45
C GLY A 116 1.35 4.71 19.22
N CYS A 117 1.31 5.14 17.95
CA CYS A 117 0.87 6.49 17.58
C CYS A 117 -0.56 6.75 18.04
N SER A 118 -0.85 8.00 18.41
CA SER A 118 -2.23 8.46 18.48
C SER A 118 -2.79 8.65 17.07
N ILE A 119 -4.05 8.24 16.85
CA ILE A 119 -4.67 8.31 15.53
C ILE A 119 -6.00 9.04 15.63
N SER A 120 -6.17 10.11 14.85
CA SER A 120 -7.45 10.76 14.59
C SER A 120 -8.02 10.30 13.25
N PHE A 121 -9.29 9.89 13.24
CA PHE A 121 -9.96 9.45 12.03
C PHE A 121 -10.88 10.52 11.44
N ILE A 122 -10.81 10.68 10.13
CA ILE A 122 -11.75 11.50 9.36
C ILE A 122 -12.54 10.58 8.45
N ASP A 123 -13.82 10.40 8.78
CA ASP A 123 -14.70 9.55 7.99
C ASP A 123 -15.29 10.31 6.82
N LEU A 124 -15.07 9.80 5.61
CA LEU A 124 -15.80 10.23 4.43
C LEU A 124 -17.24 9.72 4.52
N GLN A 125 -18.19 10.53 4.09
CA GLN A 125 -19.62 10.22 4.16
C GLN A 125 -20.21 10.12 2.76
N PHE A 126 -21.14 9.20 2.58
CA PHE A 126 -21.88 9.03 1.32
C PHE A 126 -22.66 10.30 0.97
N GLU A 127 -23.24 10.95 1.98
CA GLU A 127 -24.05 12.18 1.86
C GLU A 127 -23.23 13.37 1.35
N ASP A 128 -21.91 13.33 1.57
CA ASP A 128 -20.94 14.34 1.10
C ASP A 128 -20.25 13.92 -0.23
N ASP A 129 -20.81 12.96 -0.98
CA ASP A 129 -20.20 12.39 -2.18
C ASP A 129 -18.78 11.86 -1.94
N TRP A 130 -18.49 11.35 -0.75
CA TRP A 130 -17.16 10.87 -0.33
C TRP A 130 -16.06 11.96 -0.41
N LYS A 131 -16.44 13.22 -0.40
CA LYS A 131 -15.49 14.34 -0.49
C LYS A 131 -14.82 14.60 0.84
N LEU A 132 -13.51 14.82 0.78
CA LEU A 132 -12.73 15.24 1.94
C LEU A 132 -12.96 16.70 2.23
N ASN A 133 -13.32 17.04 3.47
CA ASN A 133 -13.43 18.41 3.95
C ASN A 133 -12.10 18.83 4.62
N PRO A 134 -11.34 19.80 4.04
CA PRO A 134 -10.08 20.26 4.60
C PRO A 134 -10.20 20.82 6.03
N GLN A 135 -11.32 21.45 6.38
CA GLN A 135 -11.55 21.99 7.72
C GLN A 135 -11.61 20.89 8.78
N LYS A 136 -12.08 19.67 8.42
CA LYS A 136 -12.03 18.51 9.33
C LYS A 136 -10.59 18.06 9.58
N ILE A 137 -9.71 18.20 8.60
CA ILE A 137 -8.27 17.91 8.79
C ILE A 137 -7.64 18.94 9.72
N GLU A 138 -7.86 20.23 9.47
CA GLU A 138 -7.34 21.32 10.29
C GLU A 138 -7.78 21.19 11.75
N ALA A 139 -9.03 20.79 11.98
CA ALA A 139 -9.57 20.61 13.34
C ALA A 139 -9.03 19.35 14.05
N ALA A 140 -8.38 18.45 13.34
CA ALA A 140 -7.80 17.23 13.87
C ALA A 140 -6.32 17.37 14.27
N PHE A 141 -5.68 18.52 13.93
CA PHE A 141 -4.36 18.89 14.43
C PHE A 141 -4.47 19.40 15.86
#